data_391a2a1c43f97d728a1d5cc9890af940
#
_entry.id   391a2a1c43f97d728a1d5cc9890af940
#
_cell.length_a   1.000
_cell.length_b   1.000
_cell.length_c   1.000
_cell.angle_alpha   90.00
_cell.angle_beta   90.00
_cell.angle_gamma   90.00
#
_symmetry.space_group_name_H-M   'P 1'
#
loop_
_entity.id
_entity.type
_entity.pdbx_description
1 polymer ?
#
loop_
_entity_poly.entity_id
_entity_poly.type
_entity_poly.pdbx_seq_one_letter_code
_entity_poly.pdbx_strand_id
1 'polypeptide(L)'
;MHDRMMARNRNNSGRGFGRGGAIAQPLPPAPPGVVRAEIFFRLNGVADGRFHVGYPAVLTDALPRTQFEKEIREVNALVARTLTRWPKGWMIMIPFMVCIIPPLLYARFNRLYNDLAAHLAQVNERMPQGVSWRVTQQTLMNFRSGGPEQLPVILVEYVPK
;
A
#
# COMPACT_ATOMS: atom_id res chain seq x y z
N MET A 1 -37.88 -4.94 23.00
CA MET A 1 -36.55 -4.69 23.58
C MET A 1 -35.53 -5.32 22.65
N HIS A 2 -35.21 -4.65 21.56
CA HIS A 2 -34.14 -5.03 20.63
C HIS A 2 -33.45 -3.72 20.27
N ASP A 3 -32.42 -3.41 21.03
CA ASP A 3 -31.69 -2.16 20.75
C ASP A 3 -30.21 -2.39 21.01
N ARG A 4 -29.42 -1.95 20.01
CA ARG A 4 -28.04 -1.52 20.15
C ARG A 4 -26.95 -2.59 20.23
N MET A 5 -26.54 -3.08 19.06
CA MET A 5 -25.12 -3.30 18.80
C MET A 5 -24.72 -2.65 17.47
N MET A 6 -24.77 -1.34 17.41
CA MET A 6 -23.96 -0.60 16.45
C MET A 6 -22.53 -0.60 17.00
N ALA A 7 -21.75 -1.58 16.59
CA ALA A 7 -20.32 -1.60 16.80
C ALA A 7 -19.71 -0.37 16.12
N ARG A 8 -19.35 0.60 16.92
CA ARG A 8 -18.54 1.76 16.55
C ARG A 8 -17.19 1.26 16.04
N ASN A 9 -17.12 0.98 14.75
CA ASN A 9 -15.86 0.79 14.04
C ASN A 9 -15.15 2.16 13.98
N ARG A 10 -14.58 2.56 15.11
CA ARG A 10 -13.66 3.70 15.15
C ARG A 10 -12.39 3.26 14.45
N ASN A 11 -12.34 3.54 13.16
CA ASN A 11 -11.15 3.55 12.36
C ASN A 11 -9.98 4.17 13.16
N ASN A 12 -9.06 3.30 13.54
CA ASN A 12 -7.77 3.68 14.11
C ASN A 12 -6.81 4.12 12.99
N SER A 13 -7.30 4.95 12.07
CA SER A 13 -6.58 5.48 10.91
C SER A 13 -5.77 6.74 11.23
N GLY A 14 -5.30 6.91 12.46
CA GLY A 14 -4.76 8.20 12.86
C GLY A 14 -3.45 8.23 13.63
N ARG A 15 -2.69 7.15 13.78
CA ARG A 15 -1.43 7.26 14.53
C ARG A 15 -0.31 6.48 13.87
N GLY A 16 0.51 7.16 13.07
CA GLY A 16 1.76 6.56 12.62
C GLY A 16 2.52 7.24 11.49
N PHE A 17 2.13 8.42 11.04
CA PHE A 17 2.98 9.22 10.16
C PHE A 17 3.79 10.19 11.02
N GLY A 18 5.08 9.87 11.21
CA GLY A 18 6.02 10.72 11.94
C GLY A 18 6.14 12.11 11.33
N ARG A 19 6.08 13.11 12.19
CA ARG A 19 6.59 14.50 12.11
C ARG A 19 6.77 15.13 10.72
N GLY A 20 5.69 15.27 9.97
CA GLY A 20 5.66 16.09 8.77
C GLY A 20 4.27 15.98 8.19
N GLY A 21 3.43 16.99 8.41
CA GLY A 21 1.99 17.01 8.12
C GLY A 21 1.58 16.63 6.71
N ALA A 22 1.60 15.34 6.40
CA ALA A 22 0.99 14.82 5.19
C ALA A 22 -0.49 14.52 5.49
N ILE A 23 -1.39 15.08 4.70
CA ILE A 23 -2.82 14.78 4.78
C ILE A 23 -3.10 13.72 3.71
N ALA A 24 -3.54 12.53 4.16
CA ALA A 24 -3.97 11.47 3.26
C ALA A 24 -5.43 11.73 2.83
N GLN A 25 -5.69 11.66 1.53
CA GLN A 25 -7.07 11.59 1.07
C GLN A 25 -7.68 10.25 1.47
N PRO A 26 -8.90 10.23 2.04
CA PRO A 26 -9.55 8.98 2.41
C PRO A 26 -9.79 8.13 1.15
N LEU A 27 -9.54 6.84 1.28
CA LEU A 27 -9.91 5.88 0.24
C LEU A 27 -11.44 5.78 0.14
N PRO A 28 -11.97 5.45 -1.05
CA PRO A 28 -13.41 5.24 -1.20
C PRO A 28 -13.89 4.16 -0.21
N PRO A 29 -15.08 4.32 0.38
CA PRO A 29 -15.61 3.36 1.35
C PRO A 29 -15.70 1.96 0.74
N ALA A 30 -15.58 0.94 1.60
CA ALA A 30 -15.80 -0.43 1.17
C ALA A 30 -17.25 -0.63 0.71
N PRO A 31 -17.50 -1.48 -0.28
CA PRO A 31 -18.86 -1.87 -0.65
C PRO A 31 -19.62 -2.45 0.55
N PRO A 32 -20.96 -2.32 0.59
CA PRO A 32 -21.75 -2.87 1.67
C PRO A 32 -21.57 -4.40 1.76
N GLY A 33 -21.38 -4.91 2.97
CA GLY A 33 -21.17 -6.35 3.22
C GLY A 33 -19.73 -6.84 2.96
N VAL A 34 -18.81 -5.97 2.58
CA VAL A 34 -17.40 -6.32 2.38
C VAL A 34 -16.57 -5.78 3.53
N VAL A 35 -15.76 -6.64 4.12
CA VAL A 35 -14.74 -6.26 5.10
C VAL A 35 -13.45 -5.98 4.36
N ARG A 36 -12.82 -4.84 4.67
CA ARG A 36 -11.61 -4.38 4.00
C ARG A 36 -10.49 -4.15 5.01
N ALA A 37 -9.31 -4.67 4.68
CA ALA A 37 -8.05 -4.32 5.32
C ALA A 37 -7.21 -3.46 4.36
N GLU A 38 -6.61 -2.40 4.88
CA GLU A 38 -5.77 -1.46 4.14
C GLU A 38 -4.31 -1.62 4.60
N ILE A 39 -3.42 -1.90 3.66
CA ILE A 39 -2.00 -2.09 3.91
C ILE A 39 -1.24 -0.97 3.22
N PHE A 40 -0.74 -0.05 4.03
CA PHE A 40 -0.08 1.16 3.54
C PHE A 40 1.37 0.93 3.18
N PHE A 41 1.78 1.57 2.10
CA PHE A 41 3.17 1.67 1.70
C PHE A 41 3.90 2.72 2.53
N ARG A 42 5.09 2.41 2.99
CA ARG A 42 5.97 3.36 3.70
C ARG A 42 7.23 3.58 2.90
N LEU A 43 7.52 4.84 2.60
CA LEU A 43 8.80 5.25 2.05
C LEU A 43 9.78 5.50 3.20
N ASN A 44 10.95 4.85 3.12
CA ASN A 44 12.09 5.07 4.03
C ASN A 44 13.21 5.79 3.28
N GLY A 45 12.89 6.91 2.61
CA GLY A 45 13.80 7.64 1.73
C GLY A 45 13.41 7.55 0.24
N VAL A 46 14.29 8.01 -0.65
CA VAL A 46 13.98 8.16 -2.08
C VAL A 46 13.94 6.83 -2.84
N ALA A 47 14.62 5.80 -2.32
CA ALA A 47 14.83 4.52 -3.02
C ALA A 47 14.47 3.28 -2.19
N ASP A 48 13.96 3.47 -0.98
CA ASP A 48 13.56 2.38 -0.11
C ASP A 48 12.10 2.55 0.31
N GLY A 49 11.32 1.52 0.13
CA GLY A 49 9.92 1.50 0.51
C GLY A 49 9.43 0.08 0.73
N ARG A 50 8.46 -0.06 1.62
CA ARG A 50 7.87 -1.37 1.93
C ARG A 50 6.43 -1.24 2.45
N PHE A 51 5.66 -2.29 2.25
CA PHE A 51 4.37 -2.45 2.89
C PHE A 51 4.53 -2.92 4.34
N HIS A 52 3.63 -2.47 5.19
CA HIS A 52 3.63 -2.89 6.60
C HIS A 52 3.25 -4.37 6.74
N VAL A 53 4.04 -5.12 7.52
CA VAL A 53 3.85 -6.58 7.69
C VAL A 53 2.85 -6.91 8.82
N GLY A 54 2.34 -5.90 9.53
CA GLY A 54 1.38 -6.11 10.63
C GLY A 54 0.11 -6.79 10.13
N TYR A 55 -0.23 -7.95 10.72
CA TYR A 55 -1.46 -8.69 10.38
C TYR A 55 -2.70 -7.93 10.86
N PRO A 56 -3.62 -7.53 9.97
CA PRO A 56 -4.85 -6.86 10.37
C PRO A 56 -5.81 -7.81 11.08
N ALA A 57 -6.27 -7.43 12.29
CA ALA A 57 -7.17 -8.25 13.07
C ALA A 57 -8.49 -8.58 12.34
N VAL A 58 -8.92 -7.71 11.44
CA VAL A 58 -10.14 -7.93 10.64
C VAL A 58 -10.05 -9.11 9.67
N LEU A 59 -8.84 -9.62 9.36
CA LEU A 59 -8.64 -10.74 8.44
C LEU A 59 -8.60 -12.11 9.15
N THR A 60 -8.74 -12.15 10.47
CA THR A 60 -8.57 -13.38 11.27
C THR A 60 -9.46 -14.53 10.80
N ASP A 61 -10.69 -14.22 10.42
CA ASP A 61 -11.68 -15.22 9.99
C ASP A 61 -11.57 -15.59 8.50
N ALA A 62 -10.84 -14.79 7.71
CA ALA A 62 -10.79 -14.93 6.26
C ALA A 62 -9.46 -15.52 5.75
N LEU A 63 -8.35 -15.20 6.41
CA LEU A 63 -7.02 -15.53 5.93
C LEU A 63 -6.09 -15.88 7.09
N PRO A 64 -5.40 -17.06 7.07
CA PRO A 64 -4.41 -17.40 8.07
C PRO A 64 -3.26 -16.39 8.11
N ARG A 65 -2.80 -16.04 9.31
CA ARG A 65 -1.70 -15.09 9.53
C ARG A 65 -0.43 -15.48 8.78
N THR A 66 -0.08 -16.75 8.78
CA THR A 66 1.12 -17.28 8.11
C THR A 66 1.07 -17.06 6.60
N GLN A 67 -0.10 -17.24 5.99
CA GLN A 67 -0.31 -17.01 4.57
C GLN A 67 -0.23 -15.51 4.25
N PHE A 68 -0.89 -14.66 5.04
CA PHE A 68 -0.80 -13.21 4.88
C PHE A 68 0.65 -12.71 4.95
N GLU A 69 1.40 -13.11 5.98
CA GLU A 69 2.80 -12.70 6.15
C GLU A 69 3.69 -13.18 5.00
N LYS A 70 3.45 -14.37 4.46
CA LYS A 70 4.16 -14.90 3.29
C LYS A 70 3.92 -13.99 2.08
N GLU A 71 2.66 -13.70 1.75
CA GLU A 71 2.32 -12.88 0.58
C GLU A 71 2.88 -11.45 0.70
N ILE A 72 2.79 -10.83 1.88
CA ILE A 72 3.38 -9.50 2.10
C ILE A 72 4.91 -9.51 2.00
N ARG A 73 5.59 -10.58 2.40
CA ARG A 73 7.04 -10.71 2.20
C ARG A 73 7.40 -10.82 0.71
N GLU A 74 6.63 -11.59 -0.07
CA GLU A 74 6.82 -11.69 -1.53
C GLU A 74 6.59 -10.34 -2.21
N VAL A 75 5.53 -9.62 -1.83
CA VAL A 75 5.26 -8.25 -2.28
C VAL A 75 6.42 -7.31 -1.94
N ASN A 76 6.92 -7.34 -0.71
CA ASN A 76 8.05 -6.49 -0.31
C ASN A 76 9.36 -6.86 -1.04
N ALA A 77 9.57 -8.12 -1.37
CA ALA A 77 10.71 -8.55 -2.19
C ALA A 77 10.59 -8.01 -3.63
N LEU A 78 9.37 -7.99 -4.20
CA LEU A 78 9.10 -7.37 -5.50
C LEU A 78 9.39 -5.88 -5.47
N VAL A 79 8.88 -5.17 -4.46
CA VAL A 79 9.13 -3.73 -4.23
C VAL A 79 10.63 -3.45 -4.17
N ALA A 80 11.38 -4.21 -3.37
CA ALA A 80 12.81 -4.05 -3.25
C ALA A 80 13.52 -4.21 -4.59
N ARG A 81 13.16 -5.24 -5.39
CA ARG A 81 13.74 -5.44 -6.72
C ARG A 81 13.46 -4.29 -7.69
N THR A 82 12.27 -3.69 -7.60
CA THR A 82 11.85 -2.61 -8.51
C THR A 82 12.44 -1.27 -8.08
N LEU A 83 12.53 -0.98 -6.78
CA LEU A 83 13.00 0.32 -6.29
C LEU A 83 14.53 0.41 -6.17
N THR A 84 15.23 -0.68 -5.80
CA THR A 84 16.68 -0.64 -5.56
C THR A 84 17.54 -0.64 -6.83
N ARG A 85 16.97 -0.78 -8.01
CA ARG A 85 17.69 -0.74 -9.30
C ARG A 85 18.11 0.66 -9.72
N TRP A 86 18.74 1.43 -8.84
CA TRP A 86 19.43 2.65 -9.26
C TRP A 86 20.81 2.28 -9.80
N PRO A 87 21.22 2.79 -10.99
CA PRO A 87 22.55 2.55 -11.48
C PRO A 87 23.57 3.15 -10.49
N LYS A 88 24.56 2.32 -10.10
CA LYS A 88 25.67 2.80 -9.27
C LYS A 88 26.34 3.97 -10.00
N GLY A 89 26.41 5.13 -9.37
CA GLY A 89 27.03 6.33 -9.97
C GLY A 89 26.07 7.45 -10.34
N TRP A 90 24.75 7.27 -10.22
CA TRP A 90 23.77 8.32 -10.46
C TRP A 90 23.97 9.59 -9.59
N MET A 91 24.59 9.43 -8.40
CA MET A 91 24.88 10.56 -7.50
C MET A 91 25.80 11.62 -8.14
N ILE A 92 26.66 11.24 -9.10
CA ILE A 92 27.56 12.16 -9.78
C ILE A 92 26.82 13.06 -10.77
N MET A 93 25.63 12.60 -11.21
CA MET A 93 24.81 13.32 -12.21
C MET A 93 23.70 14.20 -11.59
N ILE A 94 23.63 14.30 -10.26
CA ILE A 94 22.58 15.03 -9.53
C ILE A 94 22.38 16.47 -10.02
N PRO A 95 23.43 17.31 -10.24
CA PRO A 95 23.23 18.70 -10.64
C PRO A 95 22.56 18.85 -12.01
N PHE A 96 22.71 17.87 -12.90
CA PHE A 96 22.08 17.88 -14.23
C PHE A 96 20.70 17.20 -14.26
N MET A 97 20.31 16.53 -13.18
CA MET A 97 19.17 15.62 -13.14
C MET A 97 17.91 16.19 -12.52
N VAL A 98 17.92 17.43 -12.03
CA VAL A 98 16.74 18.02 -11.35
C VAL A 98 15.49 17.99 -12.23
N CYS A 99 15.64 18.13 -13.55
CA CYS A 99 14.52 18.05 -14.49
C CYS A 99 14.15 16.61 -14.90
N ILE A 100 15.06 15.64 -14.74
CA ILE A 100 14.88 14.27 -15.22
C ILE A 100 14.38 13.35 -14.08
N ILE A 101 14.72 13.66 -12.83
CA ILE A 101 14.35 12.85 -11.66
C ILE A 101 12.85 12.70 -11.49
N PRO A 102 11.99 13.74 -11.54
CA PRO A 102 10.57 13.60 -11.36
C PRO A 102 9.90 12.64 -12.36
N PRO A 103 10.11 12.77 -13.70
CA PRO A 103 9.51 11.84 -14.66
C PRO A 103 10.07 10.41 -14.52
N LEU A 104 11.33 10.25 -14.12
CA LEU A 104 11.93 8.94 -13.88
C LEU A 104 11.32 8.25 -12.64
N LEU A 105 11.10 8.99 -11.57
CA LEU A 105 10.42 8.50 -10.37
C LEU A 105 8.98 8.11 -10.69
N TYR A 106 8.27 8.96 -11.42
CA TYR A 106 6.90 8.67 -11.85
C TYR A 106 6.81 7.38 -12.69
N ALA A 107 7.71 7.21 -13.68
CA ALA A 107 7.76 5.99 -14.48
C ALA A 107 8.06 4.76 -13.63
N ARG A 108 8.90 4.87 -12.59
CA ARG A 108 9.20 3.78 -11.66
C ARG A 108 8.01 3.40 -10.78
N PHE A 109 7.31 4.39 -10.25
CA PHE A 109 6.11 4.12 -9.46
C PHE A 109 4.99 3.51 -10.30
N ASN A 110 4.82 3.96 -11.54
CA ASN A 110 3.89 3.32 -12.48
C ASN A 110 4.27 1.87 -12.78
N ARG A 111 5.56 1.61 -13.00
CA ARG A 111 6.04 0.24 -13.20
C ARG A 111 5.81 -0.60 -11.95
N LEU A 112 6.17 -0.09 -10.77
CA LEU A 112 5.90 -0.77 -9.51
C LEU A 112 4.42 -1.09 -9.35
N TYR A 113 3.53 -0.14 -9.65
CA TYR A 113 2.10 -0.34 -9.59
C TYR A 113 1.63 -1.48 -10.50
N ASN A 114 2.10 -1.50 -11.75
CA ASN A 114 1.76 -2.55 -12.71
C ASN A 114 2.31 -3.92 -12.30
N ASP A 115 3.56 -3.97 -11.81
CA ASP A 115 4.19 -5.20 -11.31
C ASP A 115 3.44 -5.74 -10.09
N LEU A 116 3.00 -4.85 -9.17
CA LEU A 116 2.17 -5.20 -8.03
C LEU A 116 0.80 -5.72 -8.45
N ALA A 117 0.13 -5.04 -9.40
CA ALA A 117 -1.18 -5.47 -9.89
C ALA A 117 -1.10 -6.88 -10.53
N ALA A 118 -0.08 -7.14 -11.34
CA ALA A 118 0.15 -8.44 -11.94
C ALA A 118 0.44 -9.53 -10.89
N HIS A 119 1.27 -9.21 -9.90
CA HIS A 119 1.57 -10.14 -8.80
C HIS A 119 0.33 -10.45 -7.95
N LEU A 120 -0.46 -9.43 -7.59
CA LEU A 120 -1.68 -9.63 -6.82
C LEU A 120 -2.76 -10.40 -7.59
N ALA A 121 -2.81 -10.30 -8.92
CA ALA A 121 -3.68 -11.16 -9.73
C ALA A 121 -3.30 -12.64 -9.55
N GLN A 122 -2.00 -12.99 -9.58
CA GLN A 122 -1.54 -14.35 -9.30
C GLN A 122 -1.79 -14.79 -7.86
N VAL A 123 -1.69 -13.86 -6.88
CA VAL A 123 -2.04 -14.14 -5.49
C VAL A 123 -3.52 -14.50 -5.39
N ASN A 124 -4.41 -13.77 -6.06
CA ASN A 124 -5.85 -14.03 -6.03
C ASN A 124 -6.22 -15.42 -6.54
N GLU A 125 -5.49 -15.98 -7.51
CA GLU A 125 -5.72 -17.35 -8.00
C GLU A 125 -5.47 -18.42 -6.92
N ARG A 126 -4.64 -18.10 -5.92
CA ARG A 126 -4.25 -19.00 -4.82
C ARG A 126 -5.02 -18.76 -3.53
N MET A 127 -5.82 -17.68 -3.48
CA MET A 127 -6.56 -17.30 -2.28
C MET A 127 -7.85 -18.11 -2.11
N PRO A 128 -8.32 -18.26 -0.86
CA PRO A 128 -9.63 -18.83 -0.60
C PRO A 128 -10.75 -18.05 -1.30
N GLN A 129 -11.83 -18.74 -1.66
CA GLN A 129 -12.99 -18.10 -2.28
C GLN A 129 -13.54 -16.97 -1.40
N GLY A 130 -13.74 -15.80 -1.98
CA GLY A 130 -14.27 -14.62 -1.30
C GLY A 130 -13.21 -13.67 -0.75
N VAL A 131 -11.91 -14.03 -0.80
CA VAL A 131 -10.81 -13.11 -0.48
C VAL A 131 -10.21 -12.55 -1.75
N SER A 132 -10.09 -11.24 -1.86
CA SER A 132 -9.48 -10.57 -3.01
C SER A 132 -8.45 -9.55 -2.59
N TRP A 133 -7.34 -9.51 -3.31
CA TRP A 133 -6.25 -8.57 -3.14
C TRP A 133 -6.21 -7.64 -4.34
N ARG A 134 -6.12 -6.35 -4.08
CA ARG A 134 -5.93 -5.37 -5.15
C ARG A 134 -5.02 -4.24 -4.71
N VAL A 135 -4.32 -3.64 -5.65
CA VAL A 135 -3.57 -2.41 -5.41
C VAL A 135 -4.39 -1.21 -5.85
N THR A 136 -4.33 -0.15 -5.07
CA THR A 136 -4.88 1.16 -5.40
C THR A 136 -3.86 2.24 -5.11
N GLN A 137 -4.14 3.46 -5.52
CA GLN A 137 -3.30 4.62 -5.24
C GLN A 137 -3.98 5.51 -4.22
N GLN A 138 -3.22 5.96 -3.23
CA GLN A 138 -3.66 6.96 -2.29
C GLN A 138 -2.85 8.24 -2.51
N THR A 139 -3.55 9.36 -2.63
CA THR A 139 -2.92 10.66 -2.73
C THR A 139 -2.60 11.18 -1.33
N LEU A 140 -1.33 11.46 -1.09
CA LEU A 140 -0.85 12.14 0.10
C LEU A 140 -0.46 13.57 -0.28
N MET A 141 -1.05 14.54 0.39
CA MET A 141 -0.60 15.92 0.30
C MET A 141 0.59 16.09 1.23
N ASN A 142 1.79 16.11 0.64
CA ASN A 142 3.03 16.28 1.40
C ASN A 142 3.46 17.74 1.35
N PHE A 143 3.32 18.44 2.47
CA PHE A 143 3.69 19.86 2.58
C PHE A 143 5.20 20.12 2.46
N ARG A 144 6.04 19.10 2.60
CA ARG A 144 7.50 19.25 2.43
C ARG A 144 7.95 19.18 0.98
N SER A 145 7.32 18.37 0.16
CA SER A 145 7.63 18.23 -1.28
C SER A 145 6.85 19.23 -2.14
N GLY A 146 5.87 19.94 -1.55
CA GLY A 146 5.08 20.96 -2.23
C GLY A 146 4.05 20.42 -3.23
N GLY A 147 3.77 19.12 -3.23
CA GLY A 147 2.84 18.51 -4.18
C GLY A 147 2.15 17.23 -3.69
N PRO A 148 1.13 16.78 -4.44
CA PRO A 148 0.50 15.50 -4.16
C PRO A 148 1.42 14.34 -4.54
N GLU A 149 1.62 13.42 -3.62
CA GLU A 149 2.33 12.15 -3.84
C GLU A 149 1.31 11.02 -3.93
N GLN A 150 1.42 10.18 -4.95
CA GLN A 150 0.59 8.99 -5.09
C GLN A 150 1.37 7.76 -4.62
N LEU A 151 0.92 7.16 -3.54
CA LEU A 151 1.54 5.95 -3.01
C LEU A 151 0.62 4.74 -3.21
N PRO A 152 1.18 3.56 -3.52
CA PRO A 152 0.40 2.34 -3.64
C PRO A 152 -0.12 1.91 -2.26
N VAL A 153 -1.37 1.47 -2.23
CA VAL A 153 -2.02 0.85 -1.06
C VAL A 153 -2.58 -0.49 -1.50
N ILE A 154 -2.31 -1.54 -0.74
CA ILE A 154 -2.91 -2.85 -0.97
C ILE A 154 -4.19 -2.95 -0.15
N LEU A 155 -5.27 -3.30 -0.83
CA LEU A 155 -6.56 -3.58 -0.24
C LEU A 155 -6.77 -5.10 -0.24
N VAL A 156 -7.07 -5.64 0.92
CA VAL A 156 -7.51 -7.04 1.08
C VAL A 156 -8.97 -7.00 1.49
N GLU A 157 -9.82 -7.53 0.65
CA GLU A 157 -11.27 -7.51 0.81
C GLU A 157 -11.82 -8.92 0.90
N TYR A 158 -12.80 -9.14 1.77
CA TYR A 158 -13.52 -10.40 1.82
C TYR A 158 -15.00 -10.19 2.22
N VAL A 159 -15.84 -11.13 1.81
CA VAL A 159 -17.24 -11.19 2.20
C VAL A 159 -17.35 -12.17 3.34
N PRO A 160 -17.72 -11.72 4.57
CA PRO A 160 -17.96 -12.63 5.68
C PRO A 160 -19.14 -13.55 5.33
N LYS A 161 -19.00 -14.83 5.68
CA LYS A 161 -20.06 -15.84 5.49
C LYS A 161 -21.12 -15.74 6.57
#